data_0f610e0368f449815ed362438aea461c
#
_entry.id   0f610e0368f449815ed362438aea461c
#
_cell.length_a   1.000
_cell.length_b   1.000
_cell.length_c   1.000
_cell.angle_alpha   90.00
_cell.angle_beta   90.00
_cell.angle_gamma   90.00
#
_symmetry.space_group_name_H-M   'P 1'
#
loop_
_entity.id
_entity.type
_entity.pdbx_description
1 polymer ?
#
loop_
_entity_poly.entity_id
_entity_poly.type
_entity_poly.pdbx_seq_one_letter_code
_entity_poly.pdbx_strand_id
1 'polypeptide(L)'
;YFHTLGGFDPKTLTAQRVIIHGSKDVIGVMGSKPIHLMSAADRVKVPTTKDFFIDTGLTKKKLDRLISVGDSVTRERKMIEMGDCLNCKSLDNRVSVFILIEMFKEMKKTPPYDVYGVFTVQEEIGIRGANVSSMQINPDFGFGLDTTIAWDTPGSTKQEQVSALGE
;
A
#
# COMPACT_ATOMS: atom_id res chain seq x y z
N TYR A 1 5.39 19.18 3.04
CA TYR A 1 4.20 18.67 2.30
C TYR A 1 4.60 17.46 1.48
N PHE A 2 3.64 16.63 1.11
CA PHE A 2 3.83 15.40 0.36
C PHE A 2 2.71 15.26 -0.68
N HIS A 3 2.91 14.35 -1.65
CA HIS A 3 1.89 13.91 -2.58
C HIS A 3 1.72 12.39 -2.44
N THR A 4 0.49 11.91 -2.63
CA THR A 4 0.21 10.47 -2.64
C THR A 4 0.58 9.88 -4.00
N LEU A 5 1.07 8.64 -3.98
CA LEU A 5 1.19 7.78 -5.16
C LEU A 5 0.08 6.74 -5.07
N GLY A 6 -0.84 6.74 -6.04
CA GLY A 6 -2.04 5.90 -6.01
C GLY A 6 -3.15 6.44 -5.12
N GLY A 7 -4.17 5.60 -4.88
CA GLY A 7 -5.31 5.90 -4.03
C GLY A 7 -4.95 5.90 -2.54
N PHE A 8 -5.52 6.84 -1.80
CA PHE A 8 -5.31 6.95 -0.36
C PHE A 8 -6.58 7.43 0.33
N ASP A 9 -7.02 6.72 1.36
CA ASP A 9 -8.03 7.27 2.27
C ASP A 9 -7.34 8.23 3.27
N PRO A 10 -7.61 9.55 3.18
CA PRO A 10 -6.99 10.53 4.07
C PRO A 10 -7.26 10.29 5.56
N LYS A 11 -8.38 9.63 5.90
CA LYS A 11 -8.71 9.31 7.30
C LYS A 11 -7.66 8.40 7.95
N THR A 12 -6.99 7.56 7.15
CA THR A 12 -5.96 6.65 7.65
C THR A 12 -4.60 7.31 7.87
N LEU A 13 -4.45 8.60 7.55
CA LEU A 13 -3.19 9.32 7.68
C LEU A 13 -2.95 9.89 9.08
N THR A 14 -4.00 10.15 9.85
CA THR A 14 -3.90 10.79 11.16
C THR A 14 -2.96 10.04 12.10
N ALA A 15 -1.97 10.76 12.65
CA ALA A 15 -1.00 10.26 13.63
C ALA A 15 -0.16 9.04 13.17
N GLN A 16 -0.13 8.75 11.86
CA GLN A 16 0.71 7.66 11.35
C GLN A 16 2.19 8.03 11.39
N ARG A 17 3.02 7.08 11.82
CA ARG A 17 4.46 7.20 11.64
C ARG A 17 4.85 6.82 10.23
N VAL A 18 5.78 7.58 9.67
CA VAL A 18 6.30 7.41 8.32
C VAL A 18 7.81 7.46 8.32
N ILE A 19 8.42 6.85 7.31
CA ILE A 19 9.84 6.94 7.02
C ILE A 19 10.00 7.72 5.72
N ILE A 20 10.77 8.79 5.75
CA ILE A 20 11.18 9.55 4.58
C ILE A 20 12.54 9.02 4.15
N HIS A 21 12.63 8.50 2.93
CA HIS A 21 13.83 7.87 2.37
C HIS A 21 14.70 8.89 1.64
N GLY A 22 15.39 9.73 2.40
CA GLY A 22 16.35 10.70 1.89
C GLY A 22 17.77 10.15 1.83
N SER A 23 18.78 11.02 2.01
CA SER A 23 20.18 10.60 2.16
C SER A 23 20.41 9.67 3.36
N LYS A 24 19.55 9.78 4.36
CA LYS A 24 19.34 8.85 5.47
C LYS A 24 17.86 8.81 5.76
N ASP A 25 17.37 7.66 6.23
CA ASP A 25 16.00 7.52 6.66
C ASP A 25 15.67 8.46 7.82
N VAL A 26 14.58 9.21 7.69
CA VAL A 26 14.07 10.12 8.71
C VAL A 26 12.66 9.71 9.09
N ILE A 27 12.46 9.42 10.37
CA ILE A 27 11.13 9.16 10.90
C ILE A 27 10.38 10.48 11.05
N GLY A 28 9.12 10.50 10.63
CA GLY A 28 8.20 11.59 10.85
C GLY A 28 6.82 11.09 11.27
N VAL A 29 6.00 12.01 11.72
CA VAL A 29 4.61 11.76 12.12
C VAL A 29 3.69 12.58 11.25
N MET A 30 2.63 11.96 10.75
CA MET A 30 1.57 12.65 10.00
C MET A 30 0.75 13.50 10.96
N GLY A 31 0.83 14.81 10.81
CA GLY A 31 0.08 15.78 11.57
C GLY A 31 -0.98 16.49 10.73
N SER A 32 -2.00 17.00 11.38
CA SER A 32 -3.02 17.86 10.81
C SER A 32 -3.38 18.97 11.80
N LYS A 33 -4.20 19.93 11.36
CA LYS A 33 -4.67 20.99 12.25
C LYS A 33 -5.42 20.40 13.45
N PRO A 34 -5.05 20.76 14.70
CA PRO A 34 -5.71 20.26 15.89
C PRO A 34 -7.20 20.62 15.93
N ILE A 35 -8.05 19.71 16.40
CA ILE A 35 -9.51 19.85 16.38
C ILE A 35 -10.01 21.09 17.14
N HIS A 36 -9.33 21.47 18.24
CA HIS A 36 -9.67 22.66 19.03
C HIS A 36 -9.36 23.98 18.33
N LEU A 37 -8.57 23.96 17.27
CA LEU A 37 -8.28 25.12 16.41
C LEU A 37 -9.15 25.15 15.15
N MET A 38 -10.02 24.13 14.95
CA MET A 38 -10.93 24.07 13.81
C MET A 38 -12.25 24.77 14.12
N SER A 39 -12.85 25.38 13.09
CA SER A 39 -14.23 25.84 13.15
C SER A 39 -15.20 24.66 13.29
N ALA A 40 -16.42 24.89 13.79
CA ALA A 40 -17.45 23.84 13.84
C ALA A 40 -17.74 23.22 12.46
N ALA A 41 -17.72 24.05 11.40
CA ALA A 41 -17.91 23.59 10.04
C ALA A 41 -16.74 22.73 9.51
N ASP A 42 -15.49 23.01 9.93
CA ASP A 42 -14.34 22.23 9.49
C ASP A 42 -14.23 20.87 10.20
N ARG A 43 -14.76 20.77 11.43
CA ARG A 43 -14.72 19.51 12.21
C ARG A 43 -15.54 18.38 11.60
N VAL A 44 -16.55 18.69 10.81
CA VAL A 44 -17.44 17.71 10.17
C VAL A 44 -17.01 17.38 8.73
N LYS A 45 -16.02 18.07 8.18
CA LYS A 45 -15.48 17.79 6.85
C LYS A 45 -14.57 16.58 6.88
N VAL A 46 -14.70 15.75 5.84
CA VAL A 46 -13.70 14.70 5.58
C VAL A 46 -12.38 15.37 5.20
N PRO A 47 -11.27 15.05 5.89
CA PRO A 47 -9.99 15.64 5.55
C PRO A 47 -9.53 15.21 4.16
N THR A 48 -8.75 16.05 3.50
CA THR A 48 -8.05 15.75 2.26
C THR A 48 -6.56 15.54 2.55
N THR A 49 -5.82 15.00 1.60
CA THR A 49 -4.36 14.82 1.75
C THR A 49 -3.62 16.15 1.98
N LYS A 50 -4.19 17.27 1.49
CA LYS A 50 -3.63 18.61 1.67
C LYS A 50 -3.72 19.15 3.11
N ASP A 51 -4.60 18.55 3.92
CA ASP A 51 -4.76 18.95 5.33
C ASP A 51 -3.68 18.35 6.24
N PHE A 52 -2.83 17.48 5.68
CA PHE A 52 -1.76 16.82 6.42
C PHE A 52 -0.38 17.35 6.08
N PHE A 53 0.52 17.21 7.04
CA PHE A 53 1.95 17.47 6.91
C PHE A 53 2.73 16.36 7.63
N ILE A 54 4.02 16.27 7.36
CA ILE A 54 4.91 15.36 8.09
C ILE A 54 5.76 16.19 9.03
N ASP A 55 5.61 15.95 10.32
CA ASP A 55 6.47 16.52 11.36
C ASP A 55 7.63 15.55 11.63
N THR A 56 8.84 16.02 11.49
CA THR A 56 10.07 15.25 11.73
C THR A 56 10.78 15.66 13.02
N GLY A 57 10.30 16.68 13.72
CA GLY A 57 10.98 17.24 14.88
C GLY A 57 12.34 17.88 14.58
N LEU A 58 12.73 17.98 13.31
CA LEU A 58 14.01 18.54 12.88
C LEU A 58 13.89 20.01 12.51
N THR A 59 14.97 20.77 12.76
CA THR A 59 15.07 22.12 12.21
C THR A 59 15.20 22.08 10.69
N LYS A 60 14.71 23.13 10.00
CA LYS A 60 14.82 23.23 8.53
C LYS A 60 16.25 22.97 8.04
N LYS A 61 17.25 23.56 8.66
CA LYS A 61 18.68 23.39 8.29
C LYS A 61 19.17 21.94 8.36
N LYS A 62 18.67 21.15 9.33
CA LYS A 62 18.98 19.71 9.45
C LYS A 62 18.20 18.91 8.40
N LEU A 63 16.92 19.26 8.21
CA LEU A 63 16.05 18.58 7.26
C LEU A 63 16.59 18.71 5.82
N ASP A 64 16.93 19.92 5.39
CA ASP A 64 17.46 20.21 4.04
C ASP A 64 18.77 19.48 3.70
N ARG A 65 19.47 18.94 4.70
CA ARG A 65 20.68 18.11 4.50
C ARG A 65 20.36 16.63 4.31
N LEU A 66 19.19 16.21 4.74
CA LEU A 66 18.81 14.79 4.79
C LEU A 66 17.76 14.44 3.75
N ILE A 67 16.89 15.38 3.41
CA ILE A 67 15.71 15.16 2.58
C ILE A 67 15.68 16.17 1.44
N SER A 68 15.33 15.66 0.27
CA SER A 68 15.13 16.44 -0.95
C SER A 68 13.68 16.29 -1.46
N VAL A 69 13.25 17.26 -2.27
CA VAL A 69 11.98 17.11 -3.00
C VAL A 69 12.09 15.92 -3.96
N GLY A 70 11.12 15.01 -3.90
CA GLY A 70 11.11 13.78 -4.69
C GLY A 70 11.48 12.54 -3.89
N ASP A 71 12.00 12.68 -2.66
CA ASP A 71 12.25 11.54 -1.80
C ASP A 71 10.95 10.81 -1.46
N SER A 72 10.99 9.49 -1.51
CA SER A 72 9.83 8.65 -1.24
C SER A 72 9.52 8.58 0.26
N VAL A 73 8.25 8.42 0.59
CA VAL A 73 7.78 8.28 1.97
C VAL A 73 6.96 7.00 2.07
N THR A 74 7.27 6.17 3.06
CA THR A 74 6.51 4.96 3.35
C THR A 74 5.97 4.98 4.77
N ARG A 75 4.85 4.28 5.02
CA ARG A 75 4.36 4.05 6.38
C ARG A 75 5.38 3.21 7.16
N GLU A 76 5.69 3.62 8.39
CA GLU A 76 6.51 2.81 9.30
C GLU A 76 5.62 1.73 9.91
N ARG A 77 5.61 0.53 9.28
CA ARG A 77 4.83 -0.61 9.73
C ARG A 77 5.62 -1.90 9.55
N LYS A 78 5.96 -2.52 10.66
CA LYS A 78 6.53 -3.87 10.70
C LYS A 78 5.40 -4.90 10.63
N MET A 79 5.71 -6.08 10.14
CA MET A 79 4.81 -7.22 10.20
C MET A 79 4.60 -7.63 11.67
N ILE A 80 3.36 -7.87 12.04
CA ILE A 80 2.97 -8.41 13.34
C ILE A 80 1.95 -9.53 13.16
N GLU A 81 1.98 -10.48 14.08
CA GLU A 81 0.94 -11.51 14.22
C GLU A 81 -0.18 -10.97 15.10
N MET A 82 -1.42 -11.21 14.71
CA MET A 82 -2.62 -10.78 15.42
C MET A 82 -3.62 -11.94 15.46
N GLY A 83 -3.56 -12.78 16.49
CA GLY A 83 -4.33 -14.02 16.53
C GLY A 83 -3.94 -14.91 15.34
N ASP A 84 -4.92 -15.31 14.53
CA ASP A 84 -4.70 -16.13 13.34
C ASP A 84 -4.41 -15.30 12.06
N CYS A 85 -4.18 -14.00 12.22
CA CYS A 85 -3.96 -13.07 11.11
C CYS A 85 -2.56 -12.44 11.16
N LEU A 86 -2.10 -11.97 10.01
CA LEU A 86 -0.92 -11.14 9.87
C LEU A 86 -1.32 -9.69 9.53
N ASN A 87 -0.64 -8.74 10.15
CA ASN A 87 -0.78 -7.33 9.78
C ASN A 87 0.56 -6.75 9.32
N CYS A 88 0.59 -6.20 8.14
CA CYS A 88 1.76 -5.54 7.56
C CYS A 88 1.33 -4.53 6.49
N LYS A 89 2.21 -3.58 6.17
CA LYS A 89 2.03 -2.79 4.96
C LYS A 89 2.27 -3.64 3.71
N SER A 90 1.56 -3.34 2.63
CA SER A 90 1.82 -3.92 1.29
C SER A 90 1.62 -5.45 1.21
N LEU A 91 0.77 -6.02 2.08
CA LEU A 91 0.30 -7.40 1.90
C LEU A 91 -0.46 -7.52 0.58
N ASP A 92 -1.20 -6.51 0.24
CA ASP A 92 -1.66 -6.21 -1.09
C ASP A 92 -0.50 -5.53 -1.88
N ASN A 93 0.14 -6.19 -2.86
CA ASN A 93 -0.08 -7.58 -3.20
C ASN A 93 1.21 -8.43 -3.02
N ARG A 94 1.93 -8.27 -1.92
CA ARG A 94 3.14 -9.07 -1.60
C ARG A 94 2.83 -10.52 -1.29
N VAL A 95 1.60 -10.84 -0.87
CA VAL A 95 1.18 -12.22 -0.62
C VAL A 95 1.10 -13.01 -1.92
N SER A 96 0.58 -12.42 -3.00
CA SER A 96 0.56 -13.06 -4.32
C SER A 96 1.97 -13.24 -4.92
N VAL A 97 2.89 -12.32 -4.64
CA VAL A 97 4.31 -12.50 -4.99
C VAL A 97 4.88 -13.73 -4.31
N PHE A 98 4.62 -13.91 -3.02
CA PHE A 98 5.05 -15.10 -2.28
C PHE A 98 4.43 -16.38 -2.86
N ILE A 99 3.11 -16.40 -3.11
CA ILE A 99 2.40 -17.54 -3.68
C ILE A 99 3.01 -17.94 -5.04
N LEU A 100 3.28 -16.98 -5.91
CA LEU A 100 3.87 -17.23 -7.22
C LEU A 100 5.27 -17.84 -7.12
N ILE A 101 6.09 -17.35 -6.21
CA ILE A 101 7.43 -17.90 -5.95
C ILE A 101 7.34 -19.34 -5.44
N GLU A 102 6.49 -19.61 -4.46
CA GLU A 102 6.34 -20.96 -3.89
C GLU A 102 5.75 -21.94 -4.92
N MET A 103 4.81 -21.50 -5.74
CA MET A 103 4.29 -22.29 -6.85
C MET A 103 5.41 -22.78 -7.78
N PHE A 104 6.34 -21.91 -8.18
CA PHE A 104 7.48 -22.31 -9.03
C PHE A 104 8.45 -23.23 -8.32
N LYS A 105 8.71 -23.03 -7.02
CA LYS A 105 9.57 -23.93 -6.22
C LYS A 105 8.98 -25.33 -6.07
N GLU A 106 7.66 -25.43 -5.95
CA GLU A 106 6.97 -26.72 -5.82
C GLU A 106 6.73 -27.44 -7.14
N MET A 107 6.97 -26.81 -8.25
CA MET A 107 6.81 -27.40 -9.58
C MET A 107 7.82 -28.54 -9.82
N LYS A 108 7.42 -29.76 -9.52
CA LYS A 108 8.30 -30.97 -9.58
C LYS A 108 8.52 -31.53 -10.99
N LYS A 109 7.70 -31.15 -11.95
CA LYS A 109 7.77 -31.64 -13.33
C LYS A 109 7.79 -30.46 -14.28
N THR A 110 8.57 -30.60 -15.35
CA THR A 110 8.52 -29.64 -16.45
C THR A 110 7.13 -29.70 -17.11
N PRO A 111 6.40 -28.60 -17.16
CA PRO A 111 5.11 -28.53 -17.83
C PRO A 111 5.29 -28.75 -19.35
N PRO A 112 4.25 -29.20 -20.05
CA PRO A 112 4.31 -29.42 -21.51
C PRO A 112 4.20 -28.11 -22.32
N TYR A 113 4.20 -26.96 -21.68
CA TYR A 113 4.10 -25.61 -22.25
C TYR A 113 4.98 -24.65 -21.46
N ASP A 114 5.27 -23.51 -22.04
CA ASP A 114 6.03 -22.46 -21.39
C ASP A 114 5.19 -21.78 -20.31
N VAL A 115 5.76 -21.64 -19.11
CA VAL A 115 5.13 -20.97 -17.98
C VAL A 115 5.93 -19.74 -17.58
N TYR A 116 5.28 -18.60 -17.55
CA TYR A 116 5.88 -17.32 -17.20
C TYR A 116 5.36 -16.83 -15.86
N GLY A 117 6.23 -16.63 -14.89
CA GLY A 117 5.92 -15.91 -13.65
C GLY A 117 6.26 -14.44 -13.81
N VAL A 118 5.25 -13.58 -13.74
CA VAL A 118 5.41 -12.15 -14.02
C VAL A 118 5.11 -11.33 -12.77
N PHE A 119 6.12 -10.60 -12.28
CA PHE A 119 5.98 -9.65 -11.19
C PHE A 119 5.81 -8.26 -11.78
N THR A 120 4.59 -7.79 -11.82
CA THR A 120 4.25 -6.50 -12.44
C THR A 120 4.51 -5.34 -11.50
N VAL A 121 4.79 -4.18 -12.08
CA VAL A 121 4.93 -2.91 -11.37
C VAL A 121 3.79 -1.97 -11.74
N GLN A 122 3.56 -0.93 -10.93
CA GLN A 122 2.57 0.11 -11.21
C GLN A 122 1.13 -0.42 -11.35
N GLU A 123 0.78 -1.40 -10.52
CA GLU A 123 -0.59 -1.89 -10.42
C GLU A 123 -1.51 -0.77 -9.89
N GLU A 124 -1.18 -0.15 -8.76
CA GLU A 124 -1.92 0.88 -8.02
C GLU A 124 -2.19 2.18 -8.79
N ILE A 125 -1.59 2.34 -9.94
CA ILE A 125 -1.76 3.51 -10.83
C ILE A 125 -2.30 3.15 -12.21
N GLY A 126 -2.98 1.99 -12.31
CA GLY A 126 -3.72 1.56 -13.49
C GLY A 126 -3.16 0.34 -14.20
N ILE A 127 -2.68 -0.68 -13.47
CA ILE A 127 -2.29 -2.02 -13.98
C ILE A 127 -1.25 -1.94 -15.11
N ARG A 128 -0.39 -0.93 -15.09
CA ARG A 128 0.47 -0.57 -16.24
C ARG A 128 1.48 -1.66 -16.60
N GLY A 129 2.10 -2.28 -15.59
CA GLY A 129 3.08 -3.32 -15.81
C GLY A 129 2.48 -4.58 -16.44
N ALA A 130 1.28 -4.98 -16.02
CA ALA A 130 0.59 -6.13 -16.58
C ALA A 130 0.26 -5.94 -18.08
N ASN A 131 -0.21 -4.75 -18.47
CA ASN A 131 -0.48 -4.44 -19.86
C ASN A 131 0.77 -4.58 -20.75
N VAL A 132 1.91 -4.06 -20.32
CA VAL A 132 3.15 -4.13 -21.09
C VAL A 132 3.69 -5.56 -21.16
N SER A 133 3.72 -6.28 -20.04
CA SER A 133 4.22 -7.65 -20.00
C SER A 133 3.36 -8.62 -20.81
N SER A 134 2.04 -8.46 -20.79
CA SER A 134 1.14 -9.28 -21.61
C SER A 134 1.36 -9.08 -23.11
N MET A 135 1.58 -7.85 -23.56
CA MET A 135 1.93 -7.56 -24.95
C MET A 135 3.27 -8.17 -25.36
N GLN A 136 4.25 -8.17 -24.46
CA GLN A 136 5.58 -8.67 -24.75
C GLN A 136 5.63 -10.22 -24.79
N ILE A 137 4.93 -10.86 -23.86
CA ILE A 137 4.90 -12.34 -23.78
C ILE A 137 3.90 -12.91 -24.76
N ASN A 138 2.80 -12.22 -25.03
CA ASN A 138 1.69 -12.64 -25.89
C ASN A 138 1.19 -14.06 -25.54
N PRO A 139 0.73 -14.30 -24.29
CA PRO A 139 0.36 -15.63 -23.82
C PRO A 139 -0.96 -16.11 -24.40
N ASP A 140 -1.12 -17.43 -24.56
CA ASP A 140 -2.40 -18.05 -24.91
C ASP A 140 -3.41 -17.98 -23.76
N PHE A 141 -2.90 -18.03 -22.50
CA PHE A 141 -3.70 -17.93 -21.27
C PHE A 141 -2.99 -17.04 -20.26
N GLY A 142 -3.75 -16.20 -19.58
CA GLY A 142 -3.26 -15.32 -18.50
C GLY A 142 -4.07 -15.53 -17.22
N PHE A 143 -3.37 -15.53 -16.09
CA PHE A 143 -3.97 -15.61 -14.76
C PHE A 143 -3.48 -14.44 -13.92
N GLY A 144 -4.40 -13.75 -13.23
CA GLY A 144 -4.09 -12.73 -12.23
C GLY A 144 -4.16 -13.33 -10.84
N LEU A 145 -3.14 -13.05 -10.03
CA LEU A 145 -3.17 -13.32 -8.59
C LEU A 145 -3.31 -12.00 -7.86
N ASP A 146 -4.38 -11.88 -7.08
CA ASP A 146 -4.65 -10.66 -6.33
C ASP A 146 -5.32 -10.96 -4.99
N THR A 147 -5.34 -9.95 -4.11
CA THR A 147 -6.00 -10.00 -2.82
C THR A 147 -7.43 -9.49 -2.93
N THR A 148 -8.29 -9.89 -2.01
CA THR A 148 -9.66 -9.40 -1.93
C THR A 148 -10.08 -9.14 -0.48
N ILE A 149 -11.14 -8.36 -0.30
CA ILE A 149 -11.73 -8.07 1.00
C ILE A 149 -12.60 -9.27 1.42
N ALA A 150 -12.41 -9.76 2.64
CA ALA A 150 -13.20 -10.86 3.20
C ALA A 150 -14.66 -10.46 3.54
N TRP A 151 -14.99 -9.18 3.59
CA TRP A 151 -16.33 -8.63 3.86
C TRP A 151 -16.93 -9.04 5.21
N ASP A 152 -16.12 -9.44 6.17
CA ASP A 152 -16.50 -9.78 7.54
C ASP A 152 -16.31 -8.61 8.53
N THR A 153 -15.99 -7.44 8.01
CA THR A 153 -15.81 -6.22 8.80
C THR A 153 -17.14 -5.71 9.37
N PRO A 154 -17.14 -5.17 10.59
CA PRO A 154 -18.35 -4.57 11.17
C PRO A 154 -19.00 -3.53 10.26
N GLY A 155 -20.29 -3.67 10.01
CA GLY A 155 -21.07 -2.77 9.15
C GLY A 155 -21.25 -3.24 7.71
N SER A 156 -20.57 -4.30 7.27
CA SER A 156 -20.85 -4.93 5.97
C SER A 156 -22.17 -5.71 6.00
N THR A 157 -22.87 -5.75 4.88
CA THR A 157 -24.12 -6.49 4.71
C THR A 157 -23.90 -7.80 3.96
N LYS A 158 -24.80 -8.77 4.13
CA LYS A 158 -24.74 -10.04 3.40
C LYS A 158 -24.78 -9.86 1.88
N GLN A 159 -25.44 -8.82 1.40
CA GLN A 159 -25.53 -8.52 -0.04
C GLN A 159 -24.20 -8.04 -0.62
N GLU A 160 -23.33 -7.45 0.20
CA GLU A 160 -22.01 -6.97 -0.20
C GLU A 160 -20.93 -8.04 -0.09
N GLN A 161 -21.23 -9.15 0.58
CA GLN A 161 -20.26 -10.23 0.81
C GLN A 161 -19.96 -10.98 -0.50
N VAL A 162 -18.71 -10.88 -0.95
CA VAL A 162 -18.19 -11.56 -2.15
C VAL A 162 -17.34 -12.76 -1.76
N SER A 163 -16.69 -12.71 -0.61
CA SER A 163 -15.82 -13.76 -0.07
C SER A 163 -15.91 -13.78 1.45
N ALA A 164 -15.49 -14.87 2.08
CA ALA A 164 -15.35 -14.94 3.53
C ALA A 164 -13.90 -15.24 3.93
N LEU A 165 -13.55 -14.92 5.18
CA LEU A 165 -12.21 -15.22 5.69
C LEU A 165 -12.01 -16.73 5.77
N GLY A 166 -10.95 -17.23 5.12
CA GLY A 166 -10.61 -18.65 5.09
C GLY A 166 -11.27 -19.47 4.00
N GLU A 167 -11.98 -18.84 3.07
CA GLU A 167 -12.56 -19.48 1.86
C GLU A 167 -11.71 -19.22 0.62
#